data_9ffa79e126ffaa1cb08c70cd51bba984
#
_entry.id   9ffa79e126ffaa1cb08c70cd51bba984
#
_cell.length_a   1.000
_cell.length_b   1.000
_cell.length_c   1.000
_cell.angle_alpha   90.00
_cell.angle_beta   90.00
_cell.angle_gamma   90.00
#
_symmetry.space_group_name_H-M   'P 1'
#
loop_
_entity.id
_entity.type
_entity.pdbx_description
1 polymer ?
#
loop_
_entity_poly.entity_id
_entity_poly.type
_entity_poly.pdbx_seq_one_letter_code
_entity_poly.pdbx_strand_id
1 'polypeptide(L)'
;EYFNETGGILDISSQTFTALIERVSPALVVIDPLQQFLPAGVDMASRNAMRAVVTPLRAAAKRLDFAALLVMHSNKRSSVAGRQRLADSSDLWDLARSVLMLGVAKTDGKVYVSHEKSNYSAPVDTILFTKKSVTVEGVETALAVFDSTTSKKDADFVGEQRIVVSQNKEDASEAILNILAESNTVSM
;
A
#
# COMPACT_ATOMS: atom_id res chain seq x y z
N GLU A 1 19.80 3.65 -13.96
CA GLU A 1 19.36 4.80 -13.12
C GLU A 1 19.29 6.02 -14.02
N TYR A 2 18.07 6.50 -14.25
CA TYR A 2 17.86 7.72 -15.03
C TYR A 2 17.51 8.85 -14.07
N PHE A 3 18.54 9.48 -13.50
CA PHE A 3 18.38 10.82 -12.94
C PHE A 3 18.27 11.80 -14.10
N ASN A 4 17.48 12.88 -13.96
CA ASN A 4 17.61 13.97 -14.90
C ASN A 4 19.04 14.52 -14.81
N GLU A 5 19.56 15.09 -15.89
CA GLU A 5 20.94 15.61 -15.99
C GLU A 5 21.28 16.66 -14.90
N THR A 6 20.27 17.16 -14.18
CA THR A 6 20.40 18.13 -13.08
C THR A 6 20.33 17.50 -11.68
N GLY A 7 20.21 16.14 -11.56
CA GLY A 7 20.15 15.44 -10.27
C GLY A 7 18.85 15.62 -9.49
N GLY A 8 17.83 16.23 -10.08
CA GLY A 8 16.52 16.41 -9.47
C GLY A 8 15.61 15.18 -9.61
N ILE A 9 14.68 15.02 -8.67
CA ILE A 9 13.65 13.98 -8.72
C ILE A 9 12.72 14.23 -9.92
N LEU A 10 12.45 13.20 -10.69
CA LEU A 10 11.61 13.28 -11.88
C LEU A 10 10.14 13.40 -11.48
N ASP A 11 9.54 14.57 -11.75
CA ASP A 11 8.12 14.83 -11.52
C ASP A 11 7.26 14.17 -12.61
N ILE A 12 6.28 13.36 -12.22
CA ILE A 12 5.38 12.63 -13.14
C ILE A 12 4.48 13.52 -13.98
N SER A 13 4.28 14.77 -13.61
CA SER A 13 3.51 15.74 -14.39
C SER A 13 4.37 16.56 -15.37
N SER A 14 5.70 16.38 -15.32
CA SER A 14 6.65 17.16 -16.11
C SER A 14 6.73 16.70 -17.58
N GLN A 15 7.10 17.64 -18.45
CA GLN A 15 7.39 17.31 -19.85
C GLN A 15 8.61 16.38 -19.96
N THR A 16 9.60 16.52 -19.08
CA THR A 16 10.78 15.66 -19.04
C THR A 16 10.41 14.20 -18.78
N PHE A 17 9.48 13.96 -17.86
CA PHE A 17 8.96 12.61 -17.60
C PHE A 17 8.27 12.04 -18.85
N THR A 18 7.39 12.83 -19.49
CA THR A 18 6.70 12.41 -20.72
C THR A 18 7.68 12.09 -21.84
N ALA A 19 8.69 12.95 -22.07
CA ALA A 19 9.73 12.72 -23.08
C ALA A 19 10.57 11.47 -22.81
N LEU A 20 10.85 11.16 -21.53
CA LEU A 20 11.52 9.90 -21.14
C LEU A 20 10.67 8.68 -21.52
N ILE A 21 9.37 8.70 -21.21
CA ILE A 21 8.45 7.62 -21.56
C ILE A 21 8.36 7.44 -23.09
N GLU A 22 8.27 8.52 -23.84
CA GLU A 22 8.27 8.47 -25.31
C GLU A 22 9.54 7.82 -25.86
N ARG A 23 10.71 8.18 -25.31
CA ARG A 23 12.00 7.64 -25.74
C ARG A 23 12.15 6.15 -25.42
N VAL A 24 11.68 5.73 -24.24
CA VAL A 24 11.83 4.33 -23.77
C VAL A 24 10.74 3.43 -24.34
N SER A 25 9.57 3.97 -24.64
CA SER A 25 8.37 3.25 -25.11
C SER A 25 8.05 1.99 -24.27
N PRO A 26 7.91 2.10 -22.94
CA PRO A 26 7.67 0.96 -22.06
C PRO A 26 6.22 0.47 -22.21
N ALA A 27 5.98 -0.82 -22.00
CA ALA A 27 4.63 -1.36 -21.84
C ALA A 27 4.06 -1.15 -20.43
N LEU A 28 4.94 -1.01 -19.42
CA LEU A 28 4.60 -0.80 -18.01
C LEU A 28 5.54 0.24 -17.39
N VAL A 29 4.96 1.19 -16.68
CA VAL A 29 5.70 2.15 -15.84
C VAL A 29 5.30 1.92 -14.38
N VAL A 30 6.29 1.63 -13.53
CA VAL A 30 6.11 1.47 -12.08
C VAL A 30 6.66 2.71 -11.38
N ILE A 31 5.85 3.32 -10.54
CA ILE A 31 6.19 4.50 -9.73
C ILE A 31 6.09 4.11 -8.26
N ASP A 32 7.26 3.91 -7.60
CA ASP A 32 7.38 3.40 -6.23
C ASP A 32 8.38 4.22 -5.40
N PRO A 33 7.92 4.93 -4.38
CA PRO A 33 6.55 5.29 -4.11
C PRO A 33 6.12 6.56 -4.87
N LEU A 34 4.84 6.69 -5.18
CA LEU A 34 4.28 7.86 -5.88
C LEU A 34 4.68 9.18 -5.25
N GLN A 35 4.72 9.25 -3.91
CA GLN A 35 5.01 10.46 -3.15
C GLN A 35 6.33 11.14 -3.53
N GLN A 36 7.34 10.36 -3.92
CA GLN A 36 8.65 10.87 -4.30
C GLN A 36 8.67 11.51 -5.70
N PHE A 37 7.66 11.24 -6.50
CA PHE A 37 7.56 11.70 -7.89
C PHE A 37 6.48 12.77 -8.09
N LEU A 38 5.97 13.34 -6.99
CA LEU A 38 5.04 14.45 -7.04
C LEU A 38 5.80 15.79 -7.13
N PRO A 39 5.22 16.81 -7.78
CA PRO A 39 5.77 18.17 -7.74
C PRO A 39 5.94 18.68 -6.30
N ALA A 40 6.97 19.50 -6.07
CA ALA A 40 7.18 20.10 -4.77
C ALA A 40 5.96 20.92 -4.32
N GLY A 41 5.56 20.72 -3.05
CA GLY A 41 4.46 21.48 -2.44
C GLY A 41 3.04 21.00 -2.80
N VAL A 42 2.91 19.88 -3.51
CA VAL A 42 1.59 19.28 -3.79
C VAL A 42 0.98 18.75 -2.49
N ASP A 43 -0.20 19.27 -2.15
CA ASP A 43 -1.02 18.72 -1.08
C ASP A 43 -1.75 17.46 -1.56
N MET A 44 -1.31 16.30 -1.06
CA MET A 44 -1.91 15.00 -1.40
C MET A 44 -3.34 14.84 -0.87
N ALA A 45 -3.75 15.59 0.15
CA ALA A 45 -5.13 15.59 0.65
C ALA A 45 -6.07 16.40 -0.27
N SER A 46 -5.51 17.28 -1.09
CA SER A 46 -6.29 18.07 -2.06
C SER A 46 -6.62 17.25 -3.31
N ARG A 47 -7.92 16.95 -3.48
CA ARG A 47 -8.41 16.23 -4.66
C ARG A 47 -8.05 16.91 -5.98
N ASN A 48 -8.16 18.23 -6.03
CA ASN A 48 -7.87 19.00 -7.24
C ASN A 48 -6.38 19.00 -7.56
N ALA A 49 -5.51 19.13 -6.55
CA ALA A 49 -4.07 19.07 -6.73
C ALA A 49 -3.63 17.69 -7.26
N MET A 50 -4.12 16.60 -6.66
CA MET A 50 -3.80 15.24 -7.11
C MET A 50 -4.33 14.96 -8.52
N ARG A 51 -5.52 15.45 -8.87
CA ARG A 51 -6.04 15.34 -10.26
C ARG A 51 -5.16 16.07 -11.26
N ALA A 52 -4.72 17.28 -10.92
CA ALA A 52 -3.86 18.07 -11.80
C ALA A 52 -2.55 17.34 -12.11
N VAL A 53 -1.97 16.66 -11.11
CA VAL A 53 -0.72 15.90 -11.26
C VAL A 53 -0.90 14.59 -12.03
N VAL A 54 -1.97 13.82 -11.74
CA VAL A 54 -2.14 12.48 -12.32
C VAL A 54 -2.79 12.52 -13.71
N THR A 55 -3.53 13.58 -14.05
CA THR A 55 -4.20 13.69 -15.35
C THR A 55 -3.21 13.67 -16.54
N PRO A 56 -2.06 14.38 -16.51
CA PRO A 56 -1.05 14.28 -17.57
C PRO A 56 -0.50 12.87 -17.75
N LEU A 57 -0.17 12.17 -16.63
CA LEU A 57 0.27 10.78 -16.68
C LEU A 57 -0.77 9.86 -17.33
N ARG A 58 -2.05 10.02 -16.96
CA ARG A 58 -3.13 9.24 -17.56
C ARG A 58 -3.30 9.52 -19.05
N ALA A 59 -3.17 10.77 -19.45
CA ALA A 59 -3.22 11.15 -20.87
C ALA A 59 -2.05 10.57 -21.66
N ALA A 60 -0.83 10.62 -21.10
CA ALA A 60 0.35 10.00 -21.67
C ALA A 60 0.20 8.47 -21.78
N ALA A 61 -0.26 7.80 -20.72
CA ALA A 61 -0.49 6.36 -20.72
C ALA A 61 -1.46 5.92 -21.84
N LYS A 62 -2.55 6.68 -22.03
CA LYS A 62 -3.49 6.41 -23.12
C LYS A 62 -2.88 6.67 -24.51
N ARG A 63 -2.10 7.74 -24.66
CA ARG A 63 -1.52 8.15 -25.97
C ARG A 63 -0.37 7.23 -26.39
N LEU A 64 0.44 6.78 -25.44
CA LEU A 64 1.65 5.99 -25.66
C LEU A 64 1.44 4.49 -25.39
N ASP A 65 0.22 4.07 -25.08
CA ASP A 65 -0.22 2.68 -24.87
C ASP A 65 0.61 1.93 -23.83
N PHE A 66 0.77 2.51 -22.64
CA PHE A 66 1.42 1.83 -21.50
C PHE A 66 0.48 1.74 -20.29
N ALA A 67 0.72 0.73 -19.44
CA ALA A 67 0.12 0.65 -18.11
C ALA A 67 0.95 1.43 -17.08
N ALA A 68 0.30 2.19 -16.18
CA ALA A 68 0.95 2.82 -15.04
C ALA A 68 0.55 2.13 -13.74
N LEU A 69 1.55 1.66 -12.96
CA LEU A 69 1.38 1.12 -11.62
C LEU A 69 1.90 2.13 -10.60
N LEU A 70 1.00 2.69 -9.80
CA LEU A 70 1.33 3.64 -8.74
C LEU A 70 1.35 2.93 -7.40
N VAL A 71 2.51 2.87 -6.76
CA VAL A 71 2.67 2.29 -5.44
C VAL A 71 2.60 3.39 -4.40
N MET A 72 1.77 3.20 -3.37
CA MET A 72 1.55 4.16 -2.31
C MET A 72 1.55 3.50 -0.94
N HIS A 73 2.04 4.20 0.06
CA HIS A 73 1.86 3.79 1.44
C HIS A 73 0.44 4.12 1.92
N SER A 74 -0.22 3.14 2.53
CA SER A 74 -1.48 3.39 3.23
C SER A 74 -1.22 4.15 4.54
N ASN A 75 -2.17 4.96 4.99
CA ASN A 75 -2.06 5.57 6.31
C ASN A 75 -2.05 4.48 7.39
N LYS A 76 -1.33 4.76 8.51
CA LYS A 76 -1.14 3.80 9.61
C LYS A 76 -2.32 3.73 10.58
N ARG A 77 -3.45 4.36 10.26
CA ARG A 77 -4.64 4.32 11.14
C ARG A 77 -5.23 2.91 11.13
N SER A 78 -5.11 2.22 12.23
CA SER A 78 -5.65 0.85 12.42
C SER A 78 -7.19 0.77 12.37
N SER A 79 -7.85 1.93 12.36
CA SER A 79 -9.31 2.03 12.38
C SER A 79 -9.97 2.15 11.00
N VAL A 80 -9.21 2.17 9.91
CA VAL A 80 -9.74 2.37 8.55
C VAL A 80 -9.35 1.23 7.62
N ALA A 81 -10.23 0.90 6.68
CA ALA A 81 -10.05 -0.17 5.71
C ALA A 81 -10.38 0.32 4.29
N GLY A 82 -9.91 -0.41 3.29
CA GLY A 82 -10.20 -0.16 1.89
C GLY A 82 -9.89 1.28 1.48
N ARG A 83 -10.84 1.95 0.81
CA ARG A 83 -10.68 3.33 0.33
C ARG A 83 -10.23 4.33 1.39
N GLN A 84 -10.66 4.17 2.64
CA GLN A 84 -10.31 5.08 3.73
C GLN A 84 -8.83 4.97 4.15
N ARG A 85 -8.14 3.88 3.81
CA ARG A 85 -6.68 3.77 4.00
C ARG A 85 -5.89 4.69 3.08
N LEU A 86 -6.49 5.13 1.98
CA LEU A 86 -5.96 6.12 1.05
C LEU A 86 -6.53 7.53 1.33
N ALA A 87 -6.88 7.85 2.59
CA ALA A 87 -7.63 9.06 2.95
C ALA A 87 -7.00 10.37 2.45
N ASP A 88 -5.67 10.43 2.43
CA ASP A 88 -4.93 11.60 1.92
C ASP A 88 -4.89 11.63 0.37
N SER A 89 -5.47 10.62 -0.30
CA SER A 89 -5.44 10.49 -1.75
C SER A 89 -6.66 9.72 -2.29
N SER A 90 -7.83 9.90 -1.68
CA SER A 90 -9.07 9.21 -2.07
C SER A 90 -9.44 9.40 -3.55
N ASP A 91 -8.96 10.48 -4.16
CA ASP A 91 -9.17 10.75 -5.57
C ASP A 91 -8.38 9.79 -6.48
N LEU A 92 -7.20 9.32 -6.02
CA LEU A 92 -6.44 8.29 -6.76
C LEU A 92 -7.19 6.97 -6.84
N TRP A 93 -7.93 6.61 -5.79
CA TRP A 93 -8.85 5.47 -5.84
C TRP A 93 -9.89 5.62 -6.94
N ASP A 94 -10.47 6.82 -7.06
CA ASP A 94 -11.51 7.08 -8.06
C ASP A 94 -10.95 7.08 -9.49
N LEU A 95 -9.74 7.61 -9.68
CA LEU A 95 -9.06 7.69 -10.97
C LEU A 95 -8.51 6.33 -11.45
N ALA A 96 -8.10 5.46 -10.53
CA ALA A 96 -7.52 4.16 -10.85
C ALA A 96 -8.54 3.23 -11.51
N ARG A 97 -8.09 2.45 -12.49
CA ARG A 97 -8.88 1.41 -13.15
C ARG A 97 -8.94 0.11 -12.34
N SER A 98 -7.88 -0.15 -11.60
CA SER A 98 -7.76 -1.27 -10.67
C SER A 98 -7.09 -0.79 -9.40
N VAL A 99 -7.51 -1.29 -8.25
CA VAL A 99 -6.91 -0.99 -6.95
C VAL A 99 -6.63 -2.30 -6.23
N LEU A 100 -5.37 -2.46 -5.84
CA LEU A 100 -4.88 -3.57 -5.04
C LEU A 100 -4.48 -3.04 -3.67
N MET A 101 -4.91 -3.72 -2.60
CA MET A 101 -4.49 -3.42 -1.24
C MET A 101 -3.60 -4.55 -0.74
N LEU A 102 -2.42 -4.18 -0.23
CA LEU A 102 -1.47 -5.11 0.36
C LEU A 102 -1.44 -4.92 1.87
N GLY A 103 -1.33 -6.02 2.58
CA GLY A 103 -1.20 -6.00 4.04
C GLY A 103 -0.69 -7.32 4.59
N VAL A 104 -0.53 -7.36 5.91
CA VAL A 104 -0.16 -8.58 6.64
C VAL A 104 -1.32 -8.97 7.53
N ALA A 105 -1.82 -10.19 7.37
CA ALA A 105 -2.82 -10.78 8.24
C ALA A 105 -2.19 -11.02 9.62
N LYS A 106 -2.81 -10.50 10.68
CA LYS A 106 -2.26 -10.61 12.06
C LYS A 106 -2.49 -11.98 12.68
N THR A 107 -3.42 -12.74 12.14
CA THR A 107 -3.79 -14.06 12.63
C THR A 107 -2.72 -15.12 12.33
N ASP A 108 -2.09 -15.04 11.15
CA ASP A 108 -1.14 -16.06 10.67
C ASP A 108 0.13 -15.49 10.01
N GLY A 109 0.28 -14.17 9.99
CA GLY A 109 1.45 -13.48 9.43
C GLY A 109 1.59 -13.51 7.91
N LYS A 110 0.59 -14.05 7.19
CA LYS A 110 0.61 -14.09 5.73
C LYS A 110 0.46 -12.71 5.13
N VAL A 111 1.09 -12.48 4.00
CA VAL A 111 0.88 -11.27 3.19
C VAL A 111 -0.32 -11.50 2.30
N TYR A 112 -1.26 -10.57 2.29
CA TYR A 112 -2.38 -10.60 1.38
C TYR A 112 -2.27 -9.52 0.30
N VAL A 113 -2.78 -9.85 -0.90
CA VAL A 113 -3.02 -8.91 -2.00
C VAL A 113 -4.50 -8.98 -2.34
N SER A 114 -5.24 -7.98 -1.91
CA SER A 114 -6.69 -7.91 -2.10
C SER A 114 -7.03 -7.00 -3.27
N HIS A 115 -7.86 -7.49 -4.19
CA HIS A 115 -8.38 -6.73 -5.32
C HIS A 115 -9.67 -6.01 -4.90
N GLU A 116 -9.55 -4.71 -4.65
CA GLU A 116 -10.63 -3.89 -4.06
C GLU A 116 -11.49 -3.18 -5.10
N LYS A 117 -10.91 -2.87 -6.27
CA LYS A 117 -11.61 -2.19 -7.35
C LYS A 117 -11.14 -2.69 -8.71
N SER A 118 -12.09 -2.91 -9.60
CA SER A 118 -11.84 -3.08 -11.03
C SER A 118 -12.93 -2.38 -11.83
N ASN A 119 -12.51 -1.72 -12.92
CA ASN A 119 -13.44 -1.15 -13.90
C ASN A 119 -13.72 -2.13 -15.06
N TYR A 120 -13.04 -3.29 -15.09
CA TYR A 120 -13.09 -4.24 -16.21
C TYR A 120 -13.73 -5.57 -15.88
N SER A 121 -13.74 -5.94 -14.60
CA SER A 121 -14.26 -7.23 -14.12
C SER A 121 -14.80 -7.10 -12.70
N ALA A 122 -15.52 -8.11 -12.23
CA ALA A 122 -15.74 -8.26 -10.79
C ALA A 122 -14.41 -8.43 -10.05
N PRO A 123 -14.27 -7.92 -8.81
CA PRO A 123 -13.09 -8.16 -8.00
C PRO A 123 -12.84 -9.66 -7.80
N VAL A 124 -11.62 -10.10 -8.06
CA VAL A 124 -11.19 -11.49 -7.88
C VAL A 124 -10.84 -11.77 -6.42
N ASP A 125 -10.71 -13.04 -6.06
CA ASP A 125 -10.29 -13.46 -4.74
C ASP A 125 -8.94 -12.86 -4.35
N THR A 126 -8.77 -12.65 -3.05
CA THR A 126 -7.52 -12.19 -2.44
C THR A 126 -6.49 -13.30 -2.48
N ILE A 127 -5.27 -12.97 -2.88
CA ILE A 127 -4.14 -13.89 -2.91
C ILE A 127 -3.39 -13.79 -1.59
N LEU A 128 -3.03 -14.94 -1.01
CA LEU A 128 -2.21 -15.04 0.18
C LEU A 128 -0.82 -15.56 -0.17
N PHE A 129 0.19 -14.95 0.46
CA PHE A 129 1.59 -15.33 0.32
C PHE A 129 2.22 -15.57 1.68
N THR A 130 3.08 -16.59 1.75
CA THR A 130 3.98 -16.81 2.88
C THR A 130 5.36 -16.24 2.55
N LYS A 131 5.96 -15.55 3.51
CA LYS A 131 7.37 -15.11 3.40
C LYS A 131 8.29 -16.24 3.83
N LYS A 132 9.22 -16.62 2.96
CA LYS A 132 10.29 -17.59 3.28
C LYS A 132 11.65 -16.92 3.16
N SER A 133 12.52 -17.13 4.15
CA SER A 133 13.92 -16.76 4.03
C SER A 133 14.62 -17.75 3.11
N VAL A 134 15.38 -17.24 2.14
CA VAL A 134 16.18 -18.03 1.21
C VAL A 134 17.53 -17.37 1.06
N THR A 135 18.56 -18.18 0.78
CA THR A 135 19.90 -17.67 0.48
C THR A 135 20.13 -17.76 -1.02
N VAL A 136 20.38 -16.62 -1.65
CA VAL A 136 20.73 -16.54 -3.07
C VAL A 136 22.13 -15.97 -3.18
N GLU A 137 23.05 -16.71 -3.78
CA GLU A 137 24.47 -16.32 -3.95
C GLU A 137 25.13 -15.86 -2.63
N GLY A 138 24.81 -16.53 -1.52
CA GLY A 138 25.35 -16.21 -0.20
C GLY A 138 24.67 -15.03 0.51
N VAL A 139 23.66 -14.41 -0.10
CA VAL A 139 22.88 -13.30 0.52
C VAL A 139 21.53 -13.84 0.99
N GLU A 140 21.22 -13.64 2.27
CA GLU A 140 19.91 -13.96 2.79
C GLU A 140 18.88 -12.94 2.31
N THR A 141 17.78 -13.44 1.73
CA THR A 141 16.69 -12.62 1.19
C THR A 141 15.34 -13.25 1.47
N ALA A 142 14.25 -12.47 1.31
CA ALA A 142 12.90 -12.96 1.48
C ALA A 142 12.26 -13.30 0.13
N LEU A 143 11.65 -14.48 0.06
CA LEU A 143 10.85 -14.93 -1.08
C LEU A 143 9.37 -14.92 -0.68
N ALA A 144 8.53 -14.29 -1.52
CA ALA A 144 7.08 -14.42 -1.44
C ALA A 144 6.63 -15.69 -2.17
N VAL A 145 6.07 -16.63 -1.43
CA VAL A 145 5.58 -17.91 -1.98
C VAL A 145 4.06 -17.90 -1.94
N PHE A 146 3.42 -18.18 -3.07
CA PHE A 146 1.97 -18.35 -3.13
C PHE A 146 1.52 -19.41 -2.12
N ASP A 147 0.48 -19.09 -1.35
CA ASP A 147 -0.09 -19.98 -0.35
C ASP A 147 -1.48 -20.47 -0.77
N SER A 148 -2.42 -19.56 -0.91
CA SER A 148 -3.82 -19.86 -1.21
C SER A 148 -4.57 -18.61 -1.69
N THR A 149 -5.86 -18.76 -1.95
CA THR A 149 -6.77 -17.66 -2.19
C THR A 149 -7.90 -17.64 -1.17
N THR A 150 -8.55 -16.49 -0.98
CA THR A 150 -9.69 -16.32 -0.08
C THR A 150 -10.63 -15.23 -0.61
N SER A 151 -11.91 -15.35 -0.30
CA SER A 151 -12.89 -14.30 -0.58
C SER A 151 -12.81 -13.09 0.34
N LYS A 152 -12.04 -13.16 1.45
CA LYS A 152 -11.80 -12.03 2.35
C LYS A 152 -11.20 -10.85 1.60
N LYS A 153 -11.59 -9.63 1.99
CA LYS A 153 -11.09 -8.36 1.46
C LYS A 153 -10.28 -7.60 2.51
N ASP A 154 -9.64 -6.51 2.13
CA ASP A 154 -8.83 -5.68 3.04
C ASP A 154 -9.60 -5.33 4.34
N ALA A 155 -10.90 -5.02 4.24
CA ALA A 155 -11.73 -4.72 5.39
C ALA A 155 -11.84 -5.86 6.41
N ASP A 156 -11.88 -7.10 5.94
CA ASP A 156 -11.98 -8.29 6.80
C ASP A 156 -10.66 -8.47 7.58
N PHE A 157 -9.53 -8.38 6.91
CA PHE A 157 -8.21 -8.47 7.55
C PHE A 157 -7.97 -7.35 8.56
N VAL A 158 -8.39 -6.11 8.24
CA VAL A 158 -8.31 -4.98 9.18
C VAL A 158 -9.25 -5.19 10.38
N GLY A 159 -10.45 -5.75 10.15
CA GLY A 159 -11.39 -6.11 11.21
C GLY A 159 -10.80 -7.13 12.18
N GLU A 160 -10.20 -8.19 11.68
CA GLU A 160 -9.52 -9.21 12.47
C GLU A 160 -8.35 -8.63 13.28
N GLN A 161 -7.56 -7.71 12.71
CA GLN A 161 -6.50 -7.00 13.43
C GLN A 161 -7.03 -6.25 14.66
N ARG A 162 -8.20 -5.63 14.57
CA ARG A 162 -8.81 -4.88 15.69
C ARG A 162 -9.19 -5.78 16.84
N ILE A 163 -9.75 -6.96 16.53
CA ILE A 163 -10.12 -7.94 17.55
C ILE A 163 -8.87 -8.40 18.30
N VAL A 164 -7.81 -8.79 17.60
CA VAL A 164 -6.54 -9.23 18.21
C VAL A 164 -5.94 -8.12 19.08
N VAL A 165 -5.94 -6.87 18.62
CA VAL A 165 -5.39 -5.74 19.41
C VAL A 165 -6.25 -5.45 20.65
N SER A 166 -7.57 -5.60 20.56
CA SER A 166 -8.47 -5.43 21.71
C SER A 166 -8.21 -6.50 22.76
N GLN A 167 -8.17 -7.77 22.37
CA GLN A 167 -7.86 -8.90 23.25
C GLN A 167 -6.50 -8.72 23.94
N ASN A 168 -5.44 -8.41 23.19
CA ASN A 168 -4.11 -8.20 23.78
C ASN A 168 -4.09 -7.04 24.81
N LYS A 169 -4.91 -6.00 24.63
CA LYS A 169 -5.04 -4.90 25.61
C LYS A 169 -5.75 -5.36 26.88
N GLU A 170 -6.81 -6.15 26.74
CA GLU A 170 -7.56 -6.70 27.88
C GLU A 170 -6.67 -7.64 28.68
N ASP A 171 -5.95 -8.57 28.02
CA ASP A 171 -5.01 -9.49 28.65
C ASP A 171 -3.88 -8.76 29.38
N ALA A 172 -3.31 -7.69 28.75
CA ALA A 172 -2.28 -6.88 29.37
C ALA A 172 -2.80 -6.10 30.60
N SER A 173 -4.04 -5.58 30.53
CA SER A 173 -4.66 -4.88 31.65
C SER A 173 -4.93 -5.82 32.82
N GLU A 174 -5.40 -7.03 32.54
CA GLU A 174 -5.63 -8.07 33.55
C GLU A 174 -4.31 -8.52 34.20
N ALA A 175 -3.25 -8.73 33.40
CA ALA A 175 -1.92 -9.05 33.92
C ALA A 175 -1.37 -7.96 34.86
N ILE A 176 -1.53 -6.68 34.50
CA ILE A 176 -1.12 -5.54 35.34
C ILE A 176 -1.92 -5.52 36.66
N LEU A 177 -3.24 -5.73 36.61
CA LEU A 177 -4.08 -5.75 37.79
C LEU A 177 -3.69 -6.89 38.72
N ASN A 178 -3.37 -8.07 38.21
CA ASN A 178 -2.91 -9.22 38.99
C ASN A 178 -1.58 -8.93 39.69
N ILE A 179 -0.61 -8.34 39.02
CA ILE A 179 0.68 -7.93 39.60
C ILE A 179 0.48 -6.92 40.74
N LEU A 180 -0.40 -5.92 40.53
CA LEU A 180 -0.70 -4.90 41.52
C LEU A 180 -1.43 -5.51 42.76
N ALA A 181 -2.31 -6.47 42.54
CA ALA A 181 -3.00 -7.16 43.62
C ALA A 181 -2.01 -8.00 44.48
N GLU A 182 -1.08 -8.73 43.84
CA GLU A 182 -0.02 -9.51 44.52
C GLU A 182 0.92 -8.57 45.30
N SER A 183 1.31 -7.43 44.75
CA SER A 183 2.21 -6.50 45.42
C SER A 183 1.57 -5.82 46.63
N ASN A 184 0.25 -5.64 46.67
CA ASN A 184 -0.48 -5.10 47.84
C ASN A 184 -0.69 -6.13 48.96
N THR A 185 -0.56 -7.44 48.68
CA THR A 185 -0.67 -8.49 49.70
C THR A 185 0.62 -8.75 50.47
N VAL A 186 1.77 -8.21 50.01
CA VAL A 186 3.09 -8.41 50.66
C VAL A 186 3.41 -7.28 51.67
N SER A 187 2.56 -6.29 51.84
CA SER A 187 2.79 -5.10 52.69
C SER A 187 1.91 -5.05 53.95
N MET A 188 1.58 -6.23 54.54
CA MET A 188 0.98 -6.30 55.89
C MET A 188 1.85 -7.13 56.85
#